data_147ffdef24ca275d4316aec09841732f
#
_entry.id   147ffdef24ca275d4316aec09841732f
#
_cell.length_a   1.000
_cell.length_b   1.000
_cell.length_c   1.000
_cell.angle_alpha   90.00
_cell.angle_beta   90.00
_cell.angle_gamma   90.00
#
_symmetry.space_group_name_H-M   'P 1'
#
loop_
_entity.id
_entity.type
_entity.pdbx_description
1 polymer ?
#
loop_
_entity_poly.entity_id
_entity_poly.type
_entity_poly.pdbx_seq_one_letter_code
_entity_poly.pdbx_strand_id
1 'polypeptide(L)'
;MDQNPSHPRWRLRAALAFAAAALAACASRGGAPAARLPTIPTAGQVDLARFMGDWYVIAHVPTWPERAAFNAVESYSLREDGRIATRFRFRHGGFDAPVSTMHPVGTVRPGTGNAVWDMQFLWPFQAEYVIAELSPDGQRTLIARSDRDYAWLMARTPQIAPQAYEQAMARLQALGYDLQKVRRVPQRWPESGPDAAPPQRANEGPTGEVAR
;
A
#
# COMPACT_ATOMS: atom_id res chain seq x y z
N MET A 1 -58.06 -62.33 -18.37
CA MET A 1 -56.92 -62.21 -19.28
C MET A 1 -56.01 -61.13 -18.80
N ASP A 2 -54.97 -61.61 -18.04
CA ASP A 2 -53.93 -60.79 -17.46
C ASP A 2 -52.88 -60.43 -18.48
N GLN A 3 -52.49 -59.16 -18.57
CA GLN A 3 -51.22 -58.78 -19.13
C GLN A 3 -50.56 -57.71 -18.28
N ASN A 4 -49.60 -58.18 -17.48
CA ASN A 4 -48.67 -57.35 -16.73
C ASN A 4 -47.42 -57.07 -17.54
N PRO A 5 -47.04 -55.79 -17.85
CA PRO A 5 -45.74 -55.52 -18.46
C PRO A 5 -44.69 -55.33 -17.39
N SER A 6 -43.77 -56.30 -17.30
CA SER A 6 -42.55 -56.21 -16.52
C SER A 6 -41.60 -55.16 -17.02
N HIS A 7 -41.40 -54.10 -16.22
CA HIS A 7 -40.34 -53.07 -16.49
C HIS A 7 -38.95 -53.62 -16.17
N PRO A 8 -37.99 -53.54 -17.10
CA PRO A 8 -36.66 -54.10 -16.86
C PRO A 8 -35.83 -53.23 -15.91
N ARG A 9 -35.49 -53.80 -14.77
CA ARG A 9 -34.66 -53.27 -13.66
C ARG A 9 -33.22 -52.86 -14.10
N TRP A 10 -32.80 -53.13 -15.31
CA TRP A 10 -31.45 -52.82 -15.78
C TRP A 10 -31.27 -51.34 -16.10
N ARG A 11 -32.33 -50.57 -16.43
CA ARG A 11 -32.25 -49.14 -16.72
C ARG A 11 -31.94 -48.30 -15.48
N LEU A 12 -32.31 -48.73 -14.29
CA LEU A 12 -31.98 -48.03 -13.02
C LEU A 12 -30.48 -48.20 -12.65
N ARG A 13 -29.85 -49.29 -13.03
CA ARG A 13 -28.44 -49.53 -12.68
C ARG A 13 -27.47 -48.73 -13.55
N ALA A 14 -27.84 -48.44 -14.80
CA ALA A 14 -27.04 -47.60 -15.68
C ALA A 14 -27.08 -46.11 -15.31
N ALA A 15 -28.22 -45.61 -14.79
CA ALA A 15 -28.37 -44.23 -14.36
C ALA A 15 -27.56 -43.91 -13.10
N LEU A 16 -27.43 -44.87 -12.17
CA LEU A 16 -26.65 -44.69 -10.93
C LEU A 16 -25.12 -44.70 -11.19
N ALA A 17 -24.65 -45.43 -12.21
CA ALA A 17 -23.24 -45.46 -12.54
C ALA A 17 -22.76 -44.14 -13.20
N PHE A 18 -23.62 -43.49 -14.01
CA PHE A 18 -23.30 -42.19 -14.57
C PHE A 18 -23.31 -41.04 -13.56
N ALA A 19 -24.17 -41.09 -12.53
CA ALA A 19 -24.19 -40.10 -11.46
C ALA A 19 -22.96 -40.16 -10.56
N ALA A 20 -22.44 -41.37 -10.30
CA ALA A 20 -21.20 -41.54 -9.52
C ALA A 20 -19.94 -41.04 -10.24
N ALA A 21 -19.86 -41.23 -11.58
CA ALA A 21 -18.74 -40.74 -12.38
C ALA A 21 -18.72 -39.20 -12.50
N ALA A 22 -19.88 -38.53 -12.53
CA ALA A 22 -19.97 -37.09 -12.56
C ALA A 22 -19.56 -36.43 -11.24
N LEU A 23 -19.82 -37.06 -10.10
CA LEU A 23 -19.40 -36.55 -8.79
C LEU A 23 -17.88 -36.73 -8.56
N ALA A 24 -17.25 -37.76 -9.11
CA ALA A 24 -15.80 -37.95 -9.00
C ALA A 24 -15.01 -36.94 -9.88
N ALA A 25 -15.57 -36.46 -10.98
CA ALA A 25 -14.93 -35.47 -11.86
C ALA A 25 -14.94 -34.05 -11.27
N CYS A 26 -15.82 -33.73 -10.31
CA CYS A 26 -15.84 -32.46 -9.60
C CYS A 26 -14.85 -32.41 -8.42
N ALA A 27 -14.44 -33.55 -7.89
CA ALA A 27 -13.52 -33.61 -6.74
C ALA A 27 -12.04 -33.46 -7.12
N SER A 28 -11.68 -33.54 -8.41
CA SER A 28 -10.29 -33.47 -8.88
C SER A 28 -9.89 -32.10 -9.44
N ARG A 29 -10.74 -31.07 -9.34
CA ARG A 29 -10.32 -29.67 -9.47
C ARG A 29 -9.83 -29.15 -8.12
N GLY A 30 -8.87 -29.80 -7.53
CA GLY A 30 -8.00 -29.22 -6.53
C GLY A 30 -7.27 -28.05 -7.21
N GLY A 31 -7.79 -26.84 -7.07
CA GLY A 31 -7.05 -25.65 -7.44
C GLY A 31 -5.69 -25.77 -6.75
N ALA A 32 -4.61 -25.61 -7.51
CA ALA A 32 -3.28 -25.49 -6.91
C ALA A 32 -3.38 -24.52 -5.74
N PRO A 33 -2.81 -24.81 -4.56
CA PRO A 33 -2.85 -23.89 -3.44
C PRO A 33 -2.31 -22.54 -3.94
N ALA A 34 -3.10 -21.48 -3.76
CA ALA A 34 -2.69 -20.14 -4.18
C ALA A 34 -1.28 -19.90 -3.64
N ALA A 35 -0.34 -19.59 -4.54
CA ALA A 35 1.06 -19.40 -4.18
C ALA A 35 1.09 -18.37 -3.05
N ARG A 36 1.66 -18.75 -1.89
CA ARG A 36 1.77 -17.83 -0.75
C ARG A 36 2.61 -16.64 -1.20
N LEU A 37 2.06 -15.44 -1.08
CA LEU A 37 2.78 -14.22 -1.37
C LEU A 37 4.05 -14.13 -0.52
N PRO A 38 5.16 -13.59 -1.06
CA PRO A 38 6.39 -13.37 -0.28
C PRO A 38 6.08 -12.52 0.97
N THR A 39 6.74 -12.80 2.07
CA THR A 39 6.68 -11.93 3.25
C THR A 39 7.25 -10.55 2.88
N ILE A 40 6.59 -9.48 3.28
CA ILE A 40 7.15 -8.13 3.14
C ILE A 40 8.34 -8.01 4.09
N PRO A 41 9.57 -7.83 3.60
CA PRO A 41 10.71 -7.52 4.47
C PRO A 41 10.54 -6.11 5.03
N THR A 42 11.20 -5.85 6.14
CA THR A 42 11.27 -4.49 6.70
C THR A 42 12.62 -3.87 6.39
N ALA A 43 12.70 -2.54 6.45
CA ALA A 43 13.96 -1.79 6.35
C ALA A 43 14.91 -2.03 7.55
N GLY A 44 14.52 -2.92 8.46
CA GLY A 44 15.28 -3.19 9.69
C GLY A 44 15.04 -2.13 10.76
N GLN A 45 16.11 -1.51 11.26
CA GLN A 45 16.00 -0.44 12.26
C GLN A 45 15.75 0.91 11.56
N VAL A 46 14.63 1.55 11.88
CA VAL A 46 14.26 2.89 11.37
C VAL A 46 14.44 3.92 12.49
N ASP A 47 15.27 4.92 12.24
CA ASP A 47 15.37 6.10 13.10
C ASP A 47 14.13 6.99 12.85
N LEU A 48 13.19 6.99 13.81
CA LEU A 48 11.95 7.74 13.68
C LEU A 48 12.20 9.25 13.56
N ALA A 49 13.16 9.81 14.30
CA ALA A 49 13.43 11.24 14.23
C ALA A 49 13.87 11.67 12.83
N ARG A 50 14.72 10.87 12.18
CA ARG A 50 15.17 11.09 10.80
C ARG A 50 14.09 10.78 9.77
N PHE A 51 13.16 9.87 10.08
CA PHE A 51 12.07 9.51 9.17
C PHE A 51 10.96 10.56 9.15
N MET A 52 10.79 11.36 10.22
CA MET A 52 9.79 12.43 10.27
C MET A 52 9.99 13.48 9.18
N GLY A 53 9.01 14.37 9.04
CA GLY A 53 8.98 15.43 8.03
C GLY A 53 8.30 14.98 6.75
N ASP A 54 8.57 15.69 5.65
CA ASP A 54 7.84 15.56 4.40
C ASP A 54 8.44 14.51 3.47
N TRP A 55 7.53 13.77 2.83
CA TRP A 55 7.82 12.79 1.79
C TRP A 55 6.91 13.01 0.59
N TYR A 56 7.49 13.30 -0.56
CA TYR A 56 6.76 13.38 -1.83
C TYR A 56 6.40 11.98 -2.30
N VAL A 57 5.12 11.74 -2.60
CA VAL A 57 4.69 10.46 -3.18
C VAL A 57 5.03 10.46 -4.67
N ILE A 58 5.98 9.66 -5.07
CA ILE A 58 6.47 9.55 -6.46
C ILE A 58 5.60 8.61 -7.28
N ALA A 59 5.23 7.48 -6.67
CA ALA A 59 4.32 6.51 -7.26
C ALA A 59 3.61 5.72 -6.16
N HIS A 60 2.44 5.20 -6.47
CA HIS A 60 1.66 4.42 -5.53
C HIS A 60 0.81 3.34 -6.22
N VAL A 61 0.44 2.31 -5.49
CA VAL A 61 -0.78 1.54 -5.73
C VAL A 61 -1.87 2.27 -4.96
N PRO A 62 -2.77 3.03 -5.61
CA PRO A 62 -3.65 3.96 -4.92
C PRO A 62 -4.81 3.27 -4.22
N THR A 63 -5.17 3.74 -3.04
CA THR A 63 -6.49 3.54 -2.46
C THR A 63 -7.54 4.38 -3.21
N TRP A 64 -8.83 4.12 -2.96
CA TRP A 64 -9.90 4.82 -3.70
C TRP A 64 -9.81 6.35 -3.65
N PRO A 65 -9.51 7.02 -2.51
CA PRO A 65 -9.41 8.48 -2.47
C PRO A 65 -8.21 9.03 -3.25
N GLU A 66 -7.16 8.22 -3.46
CA GLU A 66 -5.88 8.66 -4.02
C GLU A 66 -5.75 8.45 -5.53
N ARG A 67 -6.74 7.80 -6.18
CA ARG A 67 -6.64 7.36 -7.59
C ARG A 67 -6.28 8.46 -8.57
N ALA A 68 -6.61 9.69 -8.26
CA ALA A 68 -6.31 10.85 -9.08
C ALA A 68 -5.46 11.89 -8.33
N ALA A 69 -4.57 11.45 -7.44
CA ALA A 69 -3.70 12.36 -6.67
C ALA A 69 -2.65 13.04 -7.56
N PHE A 70 -2.43 14.32 -7.31
CA PHE A 70 -1.40 15.18 -7.86
C PHE A 70 -0.72 15.92 -6.70
N ASN A 71 0.56 16.24 -6.80
CA ASN A 71 1.33 16.92 -5.75
C ASN A 71 1.11 16.30 -4.36
N ALA A 72 1.06 14.97 -4.30
CA ALA A 72 0.82 14.26 -3.05
C ALA A 72 2.07 14.28 -2.17
N VAL A 73 1.87 14.65 -0.90
CA VAL A 73 2.92 14.71 0.13
C VAL A 73 2.38 14.11 1.42
N GLU A 74 3.14 13.19 2.00
CA GLU A 74 2.96 12.67 3.34
C GLU A 74 3.91 13.40 4.30
N SER A 75 3.36 14.00 5.36
CA SER A 75 4.13 14.66 6.41
C SER A 75 3.95 13.90 7.72
N TYR A 76 5.05 13.46 8.33
CA TYR A 76 5.03 12.73 9.60
C TYR A 76 5.62 13.57 10.72
N SER A 77 5.02 13.47 11.91
CA SER A 77 5.57 14.06 13.14
C SER A 77 5.36 13.11 14.32
N LEU A 78 6.37 13.00 15.17
CA LEU A 78 6.30 12.21 16.39
C LEU A 78 5.55 13.02 17.46
N ARG A 79 4.51 12.43 18.04
CA ARG A 79 3.73 13.01 19.12
C ARG A 79 4.36 12.70 20.47
N GLU A 80 3.99 13.45 21.50
CA GLU A 80 4.42 13.21 22.89
C GLU A 80 4.02 11.85 23.42
N ASP A 81 2.89 11.30 22.95
CA ASP A 81 2.40 9.95 23.30
C ASP A 81 3.09 8.81 22.53
N GLY A 82 4.13 9.12 21.76
CA GLY A 82 4.88 8.16 20.95
C GLY A 82 4.20 7.72 19.66
N ARG A 83 2.97 8.18 19.37
CA ARG A 83 2.30 7.94 18.10
C ARG A 83 2.81 8.89 17.03
N ILE A 84 2.54 8.54 15.76
CA ILE A 84 2.96 9.31 14.61
C ILE A 84 1.74 10.03 14.03
N ALA A 85 1.71 11.35 14.16
CA ALA A 85 0.73 12.17 13.46
C ALA A 85 1.14 12.25 11.99
N THR A 86 0.19 12.02 11.10
CA THR A 86 0.39 12.08 9.66
C THR A 86 -0.52 13.15 9.07
N ARG A 87 0.00 13.88 8.11
CA ARG A 87 -0.78 14.77 7.25
C ARG A 87 -0.52 14.36 5.80
N PHE A 88 -1.50 13.71 5.19
CA PHE A 88 -1.48 13.40 3.77
C PHE A 88 -2.24 14.50 3.01
N ARG A 89 -1.51 15.27 2.20
CA ARG A 89 -2.11 16.29 1.33
C ARG A 89 -1.92 15.94 -0.13
N PHE A 90 -2.92 16.22 -0.94
CA PHE A 90 -2.89 16.01 -2.40
C PHE A 90 -3.95 16.87 -3.08
N ARG A 91 -3.83 17.02 -4.40
CA ARG A 91 -4.88 17.60 -5.27
C ARG A 91 -5.54 16.49 -6.06
N HIS A 92 -6.86 16.49 -6.16
CA HIS A 92 -7.61 15.43 -6.83
C HIS A 92 -7.95 15.81 -8.27
N GLY A 93 -7.37 15.11 -9.26
CA GLY A 93 -7.68 15.26 -10.68
C GLY A 93 -6.85 16.30 -11.43
N GLY A 94 -6.00 17.10 -10.77
CA GLY A 94 -5.15 18.08 -11.44
C GLY A 94 -4.38 18.98 -10.50
N PHE A 95 -3.39 19.70 -11.06
CA PHE A 95 -2.54 20.59 -10.27
C PHE A 95 -3.25 21.84 -9.73
N ASP A 96 -4.33 22.25 -10.38
CA ASP A 96 -5.08 23.45 -10.04
C ASP A 96 -6.35 23.12 -9.22
N ALA A 97 -6.59 21.83 -8.93
CA ALA A 97 -7.69 21.38 -8.07
C ALA A 97 -7.45 21.82 -6.60
N PRO A 98 -8.52 21.99 -5.80
CA PRO A 98 -8.37 22.26 -4.37
C PRO A 98 -7.53 21.19 -3.66
N VAL A 99 -6.81 21.60 -2.61
CA VAL A 99 -6.05 20.69 -1.76
C VAL A 99 -7.01 19.89 -0.89
N SER A 100 -6.85 18.57 -0.92
CA SER A 100 -7.47 17.63 0.01
C SER A 100 -6.44 17.25 1.07
N THR A 101 -6.88 17.08 2.32
CA THR A 101 -5.99 16.69 3.41
C THR A 101 -6.65 15.61 4.26
N MET A 102 -5.85 14.61 4.65
CA MET A 102 -6.22 13.55 5.59
C MET A 102 -5.22 13.55 6.76
N HIS A 103 -5.67 13.09 7.93
CA HIS A 103 -4.85 13.11 9.15
C HIS A 103 -4.85 11.73 9.84
N PRO A 104 -4.30 10.68 9.21
CA PRO A 104 -4.18 9.39 9.87
C PRO A 104 -3.19 9.46 11.03
N VAL A 105 -3.29 8.49 11.94
CA VAL A 105 -2.39 8.37 13.08
C VAL A 105 -1.76 6.98 13.07
N GLY A 106 -0.43 6.94 13.07
CA GLY A 106 0.34 5.70 13.12
C GLY A 106 0.70 5.31 14.56
N THR A 107 0.60 4.01 14.85
CA THR A 107 1.14 3.43 16.08
C THR A 107 2.23 2.43 15.67
N VAL A 108 3.44 2.63 16.18
CA VAL A 108 4.57 1.73 15.88
C VAL A 108 4.35 0.39 16.57
N ARG A 109 4.48 -0.72 15.83
CA ARG A 109 4.42 -2.06 16.41
C ARG A 109 5.71 -2.37 17.18
N PRO A 110 5.63 -2.80 18.45
CA PRO A 110 6.81 -3.18 19.22
C PRO A 110 7.62 -4.31 18.55
N GLY A 111 8.93 -4.28 18.71
CA GLY A 111 9.80 -5.35 18.22
C GLY A 111 10.04 -5.39 16.72
N THR A 112 9.59 -4.39 15.96
CA THR A 112 9.72 -4.33 14.50
C THR A 112 10.82 -3.39 14.01
N GLY A 113 11.70 -2.93 14.90
CA GLY A 113 12.71 -1.93 14.56
C GLY A 113 12.13 -0.60 14.07
N ASN A 114 10.95 -0.24 14.54
CA ASN A 114 10.16 0.92 14.11
C ASN A 114 9.71 0.89 12.63
N ALA A 115 9.85 -0.24 11.96
CA ALA A 115 9.56 -0.33 10.53
C ALA A 115 8.13 -0.77 10.20
N VAL A 116 7.32 -1.17 11.19
CA VAL A 116 5.92 -1.55 10.98
C VAL A 116 5.03 -0.71 11.88
N TRP A 117 4.03 -0.09 11.25
CA TRP A 117 3.05 0.73 11.96
C TRP A 117 1.62 0.26 11.67
N ASP A 118 0.72 0.51 12.62
CA ASP A 118 -0.73 0.43 12.42
C ASP A 118 -1.27 1.83 12.15
N MET A 119 -1.66 2.10 10.91
CA MET A 119 -2.18 3.39 10.47
C MET A 119 -3.70 3.43 10.61
N GLN A 120 -4.20 4.35 11.42
CA GLN A 120 -5.62 4.58 11.62
C GLN A 120 -6.11 5.75 10.78
N PHE A 121 -6.83 5.45 9.71
CA PHE A 121 -7.46 6.44 8.83
C PHE A 121 -8.84 6.84 9.33
N LEU A 122 -9.62 5.86 9.79
CA LEU A 122 -10.96 6.03 10.32
C LEU A 122 -11.18 4.99 11.43
N TRP A 123 -11.53 5.45 12.61
CA TRP A 123 -11.84 4.54 13.74
C TRP A 123 -13.04 3.63 13.39
N PRO A 124 -13.02 2.31 13.69
CA PRO A 124 -11.96 1.56 14.40
C PRO A 124 -10.93 0.92 13.44
N PHE A 125 -10.95 1.18 12.15
CA PHE A 125 -10.17 0.49 11.14
C PHE A 125 -8.72 0.94 11.14
N GLN A 126 -7.82 -0.03 11.13
CA GLN A 126 -6.38 0.16 11.02
C GLN A 126 -5.85 -0.56 9.77
N ALA A 127 -4.83 0.02 9.16
CA ALA A 127 -4.14 -0.56 8.03
C ALA A 127 -2.66 -0.77 8.38
N GLU A 128 -2.14 -1.93 8.00
CA GLU A 128 -0.71 -2.20 8.13
C GLU A 128 0.08 -1.26 7.21
N TYR A 129 1.16 -0.71 7.75
CA TYR A 129 2.10 0.16 7.05
C TYR A 129 3.51 -0.37 7.30
N VAL A 130 4.15 -0.93 6.28
CA VAL A 130 5.48 -1.51 6.38
C VAL A 130 6.47 -0.62 5.63
N ILE A 131 7.44 -0.07 6.34
CA ILE A 131 8.61 0.54 5.72
C ILE A 131 9.47 -0.64 5.21
N ALA A 132 9.22 -1.04 3.96
CA ALA A 132 9.85 -2.20 3.35
C ALA A 132 11.30 -1.91 2.94
N GLU A 133 11.57 -0.68 2.53
CA GLU A 133 12.91 -0.18 2.22
C GLU A 133 13.06 1.27 2.66
N LEU A 134 14.26 1.61 3.12
CA LEU A 134 14.72 2.97 3.34
C LEU A 134 16.13 3.05 2.75
N SER A 135 16.35 4.00 1.83
CA SER A 135 17.68 4.18 1.25
C SER A 135 18.70 4.58 2.33
N PRO A 136 19.98 4.20 2.19
CA PRO A 136 21.00 4.48 3.21
C PRO A 136 21.16 5.96 3.55
N ASP A 137 20.92 6.83 2.57
CA ASP A 137 20.94 8.28 2.73
C ASP A 137 19.65 8.84 3.35
N GLY A 138 18.62 8.00 3.55
CA GLY A 138 17.31 8.41 4.07
C GLY A 138 16.48 9.26 3.11
N GLN A 139 16.83 9.29 1.80
CA GLN A 139 16.16 10.16 0.83
C GLN A 139 15.00 9.49 0.08
N ARG A 140 14.90 8.15 0.12
CA ARG A 140 13.85 7.38 -0.53
C ARG A 140 13.37 6.27 0.37
N THR A 141 12.07 5.97 0.28
CA THR A 141 11.47 4.87 1.02
C THR A 141 10.42 4.17 0.16
N LEU A 142 10.28 2.86 0.37
CA LEU A 142 9.23 2.04 -0.22
C LEU A 142 8.35 1.54 0.92
N ILE A 143 7.11 1.94 0.89
CA ILE A 143 6.08 1.49 1.81
C ILE A 143 5.27 0.40 1.14
N ALA A 144 4.99 -0.65 1.89
CA ALA A 144 4.26 -1.81 1.43
C ALA A 144 3.22 -2.28 2.46
N ARG A 145 2.37 -3.21 2.05
CA ARG A 145 1.39 -3.90 2.88
C ARG A 145 1.32 -5.38 2.53
N SER A 146 1.10 -6.23 3.53
CA SER A 146 0.99 -7.69 3.34
C SER A 146 -0.11 -8.09 2.35
N ASP A 147 -1.19 -7.33 2.25
CA ASP A 147 -2.30 -7.58 1.33
C ASP A 147 -2.03 -7.14 -0.12
N ARG A 148 -0.95 -6.39 -0.39
CA ARG A 148 -0.57 -5.81 -1.71
C ARG A 148 -1.66 -4.93 -2.33
N ASP A 149 -2.56 -4.40 -1.55
CA ASP A 149 -3.67 -3.56 -2.00
C ASP A 149 -3.29 -2.07 -2.07
N TYR A 150 -2.19 -1.67 -1.41
CA TYR A 150 -1.53 -0.39 -1.60
C TYR A 150 -0.01 -0.48 -1.40
N ALA A 151 0.70 0.48 -1.97
CA ALA A 151 2.11 0.75 -1.77
C ALA A 151 2.41 2.21 -2.11
N TRP A 152 3.48 2.78 -1.51
CA TRP A 152 4.00 4.08 -1.87
C TRP A 152 5.51 4.04 -2.09
N LEU A 153 5.97 4.55 -3.23
CA LEU A 153 7.34 4.99 -3.42
C LEU A 153 7.40 6.47 -3.09
N MET A 154 8.16 6.83 -2.08
CA MET A 154 8.27 8.22 -1.61
C MET A 154 9.73 8.68 -1.61
N ALA A 155 9.92 9.99 -1.74
CA ALA A 155 11.23 10.61 -1.68
C ALA A 155 11.19 11.97 -0.97
N ARG A 156 12.36 12.44 -0.48
CA ARG A 156 12.52 13.78 0.09
C ARG A 156 12.49 14.90 -0.95
N THR A 157 12.50 14.54 -2.22
CA THR A 157 12.39 15.47 -3.35
C THR A 157 11.24 15.07 -4.25
N PRO A 158 10.60 16.01 -4.97
CA PRO A 158 9.46 15.70 -5.84
C PRO A 158 9.82 14.91 -7.09
N GLN A 159 11.11 14.71 -7.35
CA GLN A 159 11.63 13.95 -8.48
C GLN A 159 12.75 13.03 -8.02
N ILE A 160 12.85 11.87 -8.64
CA ILE A 160 13.94 10.91 -8.46
C ILE A 160 14.54 10.50 -9.79
N ALA A 161 15.77 10.02 -9.77
CA ALA A 161 16.43 9.52 -10.97
C ALA A 161 15.63 8.35 -11.60
N PRO A 162 15.55 8.24 -12.94
CA PRO A 162 14.84 7.16 -13.62
C PRO A 162 15.25 5.77 -13.13
N GLN A 163 16.55 5.53 -13.00
CA GLN A 163 17.07 4.25 -12.50
C GLN A 163 16.55 3.91 -11.09
N ALA A 164 16.43 4.90 -10.20
CA ALA A 164 15.90 4.69 -8.85
C ALA A 164 14.41 4.30 -8.88
N TYR A 165 13.66 4.86 -9.81
CA TYR A 165 12.28 4.48 -10.04
C TYR A 165 12.17 3.04 -10.55
N GLU A 166 12.98 2.65 -11.54
CA GLU A 166 13.00 1.31 -12.10
C GLU A 166 13.37 0.25 -11.04
N GLN A 167 14.36 0.54 -10.20
CA GLN A 167 14.72 -0.33 -9.06
C GLN A 167 13.55 -0.52 -8.09
N ALA A 168 12.81 0.55 -7.77
CA ALA A 168 11.65 0.46 -6.91
C ALA A 168 10.50 -0.36 -7.55
N MET A 169 10.29 -0.23 -8.88
CA MET A 169 9.31 -1.04 -9.60
C MET A 169 9.69 -2.52 -9.61
N ALA A 170 10.95 -2.84 -9.90
CA ALA A 170 11.45 -4.22 -9.82
C ALA A 170 11.28 -4.81 -8.41
N ARG A 171 11.49 -3.98 -7.39
CA ARG A 171 11.29 -4.39 -6.00
C ARG A 171 9.82 -4.66 -5.68
N LEU A 172 8.89 -3.80 -6.09
CA LEU A 172 7.45 -4.03 -5.93
C LEU A 172 7.02 -5.34 -6.61
N GLN A 173 7.51 -5.58 -7.84
CA GLN A 173 7.24 -6.83 -8.56
C GLN A 173 7.74 -8.06 -7.80
N ALA A 174 8.97 -8.02 -7.28
CA ALA A 174 9.56 -9.10 -6.47
C ALA A 174 8.77 -9.35 -5.17
N LEU A 175 8.12 -8.31 -4.61
CA LEU A 175 7.24 -8.42 -3.47
C LEU A 175 5.83 -8.93 -3.81
N GLY A 176 5.53 -9.19 -5.09
CA GLY A 176 4.25 -9.73 -5.54
C GLY A 176 3.18 -8.68 -5.85
N TYR A 177 3.57 -7.42 -6.07
CA TYR A 177 2.66 -6.39 -6.53
C TYR A 177 2.43 -6.47 -8.04
N ASP A 178 1.20 -6.21 -8.45
CA ASP A 178 0.83 -6.02 -9.85
C ASP A 178 1.23 -4.60 -10.30
N LEU A 179 2.28 -4.50 -11.12
CA LEU A 179 2.77 -3.21 -11.60
C LEU A 179 1.77 -2.44 -12.47
N GLN A 180 0.76 -3.09 -13.05
CA GLN A 180 -0.30 -2.42 -13.81
C GLN A 180 -1.18 -1.54 -12.91
N LYS A 181 -1.20 -1.82 -11.60
CA LYS A 181 -1.90 -1.00 -10.60
C LYS A 181 -1.08 0.17 -10.09
N VAL A 182 0.22 0.22 -10.40
CA VAL A 182 1.09 1.31 -9.96
C VAL A 182 0.85 2.53 -10.85
N ARG A 183 0.58 3.66 -10.22
CA ARG A 183 0.42 4.95 -10.86
C ARG A 183 1.54 5.90 -10.40
N ARG A 184 2.20 6.58 -11.35
CA ARG A 184 3.04 7.73 -11.01
C ARG A 184 2.15 8.87 -10.51
N VAL A 185 2.59 9.56 -9.47
CA VAL A 185 1.94 10.76 -8.96
C VAL A 185 2.60 11.97 -9.61
N PRO A 186 1.87 12.75 -10.43
CA PRO A 186 2.44 13.94 -11.05
C PRO A 186 2.82 14.98 -9.99
N GLN A 187 4.05 15.51 -10.07
CA GLN A 187 4.61 16.48 -9.16
C GLN A 187 5.01 17.76 -9.93
N ARG A 188 4.50 18.91 -9.49
CA ARG A 188 4.83 20.24 -10.04
C ARG A 188 5.04 21.22 -8.88
N TRP A 189 6.29 21.62 -8.69
CA TRP A 189 6.69 22.50 -7.60
C TRP A 189 7.56 23.67 -8.09
N PRO A 190 7.49 24.89 -7.48
CA PRO A 190 6.56 25.25 -6.40
C PRO A 190 5.11 25.22 -6.85
N GLU A 191 4.18 25.01 -5.93
CA GLU A 191 2.75 25.18 -6.18
C GLU A 191 2.44 26.67 -6.32
N SER A 192 1.42 26.98 -7.13
CA SER A 192 0.87 28.32 -7.29
C SER A 192 -0.51 28.37 -6.60
N GLY A 193 -0.87 29.49 -5.98
CA GLY A 193 -2.20 29.71 -5.43
C GLY A 193 -2.27 29.80 -3.91
N PRO A 194 -3.46 30.05 -3.34
CA PRO A 194 -3.63 30.36 -1.91
C PRO A 194 -3.28 29.20 -0.97
N ASP A 195 -3.29 27.97 -1.47
CA ASP A 195 -2.95 26.76 -0.68
C ASP A 195 -1.49 26.32 -0.92
N ALA A 196 -0.66 27.16 -1.49
CA ALA A 196 0.67 26.85 -1.98
C ALA A 196 1.76 26.84 -0.90
N ALA A 197 1.43 26.49 0.35
CA ALA A 197 2.46 26.34 1.37
C ALA A 197 3.43 25.22 0.96
N PRO A 198 4.74 25.51 0.83
CA PRO A 198 5.72 24.46 0.57
C PRO A 198 5.69 23.43 1.68
N PRO A 199 5.97 22.14 1.38
CA PRO A 199 6.20 21.14 2.39
C PRO A 199 7.27 21.66 3.37
N GLN A 200 7.04 21.54 4.68
CA GLN A 200 8.02 21.94 5.67
C GLN A 200 9.20 20.97 5.62
N ARG A 201 10.39 21.49 5.36
CA ARG A 201 11.61 20.68 5.46
C ARG A 201 11.75 20.16 6.89
N ALA A 202 11.89 18.86 7.06
CA ALA A 202 12.31 18.30 8.32
C ALA A 202 13.70 18.86 8.66
N ASN A 203 13.83 19.49 9.85
CA ASN A 203 15.06 20.04 10.41
C ASN A 203 15.55 21.41 9.85
N GLU A 204 14.76 22.45 10.07
CA GLU A 204 15.37 23.66 10.59
C GLU A 204 15.10 23.65 12.12
N GLY A 205 16.04 23.08 12.85
CA GLY A 205 16.09 23.25 14.31
C GLY A 205 16.11 24.74 14.64
N PRO A 206 15.64 25.16 15.84
CA PRO A 206 15.63 26.57 16.20
C PRO A 206 17.03 27.13 16.02
N THR A 207 17.21 28.03 15.07
CA THR A 207 18.39 28.88 14.97
C THR A 207 18.48 29.63 16.30
N GLY A 208 19.38 29.17 17.16
CA GLY A 208 19.66 29.84 18.42
C GLY A 208 20.07 31.27 18.13
N GLU A 209 19.15 32.19 18.40
CA GLU A 209 19.44 33.61 18.52
C GLU A 209 20.35 33.76 19.75
N VAL A 210 21.62 33.85 19.50
CA VAL A 210 22.61 34.25 20.52
C VAL A 210 22.40 35.71 20.76
N ALA A 211 21.64 36.02 21.82
CA ALA A 211 21.57 37.39 22.38
C ALA A 211 22.99 37.81 22.81
N ARG A 212 23.46 38.90 22.25
CA ARG A 212 24.61 39.64 22.72
C ARG A 212 24.19 40.60 23.85
#